data_9f1ea4f8e079374fc0ac4ae9755ba395
#
_entry.id   9f1ea4f8e079374fc0ac4ae9755ba395
#
_cell.length_a   1.000
_cell.length_b   1.000
_cell.length_c   1.000
_cell.angle_alpha   90.00
_cell.angle_beta   90.00
_cell.angle_gamma   90.00
#
_symmetry.space_group_name_H-M   'P 1'
#
loop_
_entity.id
_entity.type
_entity.pdbx_description
1 polymer ?
#
loop_
_entity_poly.entity_id
_entity_poly.type
_entity_poly.pdbx_seq_one_letter_code
_entity_poly.pdbx_strand_id
1 'polypeptide(L)'
;MYQHIKVPASGSKITVNADMSLNVPDEPIIPFIEGDGTGMDITPVMLKVVDAAVAKAYGGKKKIHWMEVYAGEKSTQIYGPDVWLPTE
;
A
#
# COMPACT_ATOMS: atom_id res chain seq x y z
N MET A 1 9.82 -7.71 -12.11
CA MET A 1 8.35 -7.80 -12.06
C MET A 1 7.93 -8.63 -10.86
N TYR A 2 6.87 -8.23 -10.21
CA TYR A 2 6.39 -8.93 -9.02
C TYR A 2 5.61 -10.19 -9.40
N GLN A 3 5.73 -11.24 -8.60
CA GLN A 3 5.04 -12.50 -8.82
C GLN A 3 3.62 -12.49 -8.26
N HIS A 4 3.44 -11.98 -7.05
CA HIS A 4 2.14 -11.94 -6.37
C HIS A 4 1.65 -10.54 -6.06
N ILE A 5 2.55 -9.55 -5.99
CA ILE A 5 2.20 -8.17 -5.71
C ILE A 5 1.64 -7.52 -6.98
N LYS A 6 0.49 -6.88 -6.86
CA LYS A 6 -0.14 -6.17 -7.97
C LYS A 6 0.12 -4.69 -7.84
N VAL A 7 0.86 -4.12 -8.79
CA VAL A 7 1.06 -2.69 -8.85
C VAL A 7 -0.22 -2.04 -9.40
N PRO A 8 -0.76 -0.99 -8.76
CA PRO A 8 -1.95 -0.33 -9.27
C PRO A 8 -1.76 0.14 -10.72
N ALA A 9 -2.82 0.02 -11.52
CA ALA A 9 -2.79 0.45 -12.92
C ALA A 9 -2.75 1.98 -13.04
N SER A 10 -3.23 2.68 -12.02
CA SER A 10 -3.24 4.14 -11.95
C SER A 10 -2.40 4.60 -10.76
N GLY A 11 -2.09 5.90 -10.73
CA GLY A 11 -1.26 6.45 -9.68
C GLY A 11 0.20 6.52 -10.07
N SER A 12 0.99 7.21 -9.27
CA SER A 12 2.39 7.46 -9.55
C SER A 12 3.25 7.25 -8.31
N LYS A 13 4.49 6.84 -8.52
CA LYS A 13 5.44 6.63 -7.42
C LYS A 13 5.79 7.96 -6.76
N ILE A 14 5.98 7.91 -5.44
CA ILE A 14 6.65 8.98 -4.72
C ILE A 14 8.14 8.85 -5.01
N THR A 15 8.79 9.95 -5.37
CA THR A 15 10.21 9.95 -5.70
C THR A 15 10.99 10.89 -4.78
N VAL A 16 12.30 10.68 -4.72
CA VAL A 16 13.19 11.45 -3.86
C VAL A 16 14.11 12.30 -4.75
N ASN A 17 14.15 13.59 -4.47
CA ASN A 17 15.04 14.51 -5.18
C ASN A 17 16.48 14.41 -4.69
N ALA A 18 17.41 15.03 -5.43
CA ALA A 18 18.82 15.02 -5.08
C ALA A 18 19.12 15.63 -3.71
N ASP A 19 18.29 16.59 -3.27
CA ASP A 19 18.41 17.25 -1.96
C ASP A 19 17.65 16.52 -0.85
N MET A 20 17.19 15.29 -1.11
CA MET A 20 16.44 14.45 -0.19
C MET A 20 15.00 14.91 0.06
N SER A 21 14.51 15.94 -0.62
CA SER A 21 13.09 16.28 -0.57
C SER A 21 12.26 15.27 -1.38
N LEU A 22 10.98 15.18 -1.08
CA LEU A 22 10.09 14.22 -1.73
C LEU A 22 9.25 14.87 -2.81
N ASN A 23 9.07 14.14 -3.92
CA ASN A 23 8.05 14.45 -4.91
C ASN A 23 6.86 13.56 -4.64
N VAL A 24 5.77 14.14 -4.12
CA VAL A 24 4.54 13.41 -3.82
C VAL A 24 3.50 13.80 -4.84
N PRO A 25 3.14 12.91 -5.78
CA PRO A 25 2.11 13.21 -6.77
C PRO A 25 0.73 13.31 -6.15
N ASP A 26 -0.24 13.82 -6.89
CA ASP A 26 -1.63 13.95 -6.41
C ASP A 26 -2.30 12.59 -6.23
N GLU A 27 -1.83 11.58 -6.94
CA GLU A 27 -2.34 10.21 -6.84
C GLU A 27 -1.18 9.23 -6.57
N PRO A 28 -0.61 9.29 -5.35
CA PRO A 28 0.55 8.46 -5.03
C PRO A 28 0.18 6.99 -4.86
N ILE A 29 1.13 6.12 -5.18
CA ILE A 29 1.04 4.69 -4.88
C ILE A 29 1.68 4.49 -3.51
N ILE A 30 0.91 3.97 -2.54
CA ILE A 30 1.38 3.71 -1.19
C ILE A 30 1.24 2.22 -0.89
N PRO A 31 2.34 1.51 -0.64
CA PRO A 31 2.27 0.11 -0.25
C PRO A 31 1.78 -0.05 1.18
N PHE A 32 1.08 -1.14 1.45
CA PHE A 32 0.63 -1.46 2.80
C PHE A 32 0.75 -2.95 3.07
N ILE A 33 0.88 -3.30 4.35
CA ILE A 33 0.85 -4.67 4.85
C ILE A 33 -0.40 -4.80 5.70
N GLU A 34 -1.26 -5.78 5.38
CA GLU A 34 -2.49 -5.99 6.15
C GLU A 34 -2.20 -6.36 7.60
N GLY A 35 -1.15 -7.16 7.81
CA GLY A 35 -0.79 -7.64 9.15
C GLY A 35 -1.56 -8.88 9.55
N ASP A 36 -1.12 -9.48 10.65
CA ASP A 36 -1.69 -10.72 11.18
C ASP A 36 -2.66 -10.42 12.33
N GLY A 37 -3.42 -11.42 12.73
CA GLY A 37 -4.34 -11.30 13.86
C GLY A 37 -5.32 -10.15 13.67
N THR A 38 -5.26 -9.17 14.58
CA THR A 38 -6.15 -8.00 14.52
C THR A 38 -5.96 -7.15 13.28
N GLY A 39 -4.82 -7.26 12.59
CA GLY A 39 -4.58 -6.58 11.33
C GLY A 39 -5.62 -6.89 10.28
N MET A 40 -6.13 -8.12 10.27
CA MET A 40 -7.19 -8.53 9.35
C MET A 40 -8.50 -7.77 9.58
N ASP A 41 -8.72 -7.30 10.81
CA ASP A 41 -9.92 -6.54 11.16
C ASP A 41 -9.73 -5.04 10.97
N ILE A 42 -8.57 -4.51 11.39
CA ILE A 42 -8.36 -3.07 11.43
C ILE A 42 -7.90 -2.48 10.10
N THR A 43 -7.16 -3.23 9.28
CA THR A 43 -6.62 -2.70 8.03
C THR A 43 -7.71 -2.31 7.02
N PRO A 44 -8.76 -3.12 6.77
CA PRO A 44 -9.84 -2.70 5.90
C PRO A 44 -10.53 -1.42 6.38
N VAL A 45 -10.69 -1.26 7.70
CA VAL A 45 -11.26 -0.05 8.28
C VAL A 45 -10.32 1.14 8.08
N MET A 46 -9.04 0.95 8.29
CA MET A 46 -8.02 1.98 8.07
C MET A 46 -8.07 2.50 6.63
N LEU A 47 -8.10 1.59 5.65
CA LEU A 47 -8.18 1.98 4.24
C LEU A 47 -9.40 2.84 3.96
N LYS A 48 -10.56 2.45 4.49
CA LYS A 48 -11.80 3.21 4.32
C LYS A 48 -11.74 4.58 4.97
N VAL A 49 -11.22 4.67 6.19
CA VAL A 49 -11.12 5.93 6.93
C VAL A 49 -10.16 6.89 6.23
N VAL A 50 -8.99 6.39 5.83
CA VAL A 50 -7.99 7.23 5.16
C VAL A 50 -8.51 7.70 3.80
N ASP A 51 -9.13 6.82 3.01
CA ASP A 51 -9.70 7.20 1.72
C ASP A 51 -10.78 8.27 1.87
N ALA A 52 -11.64 8.13 2.86
CA ALA A 52 -12.69 9.13 3.12
C ALA A 52 -12.08 10.47 3.57
N ALA A 53 -11.04 10.43 4.41
CA ALA A 53 -10.36 11.62 4.87
C ALA A 53 -9.68 12.36 3.72
N VAL A 54 -9.00 11.64 2.83
CA VAL A 54 -8.35 12.23 1.66
C VAL A 54 -9.40 12.84 0.72
N ALA A 55 -10.49 12.13 0.46
CA ALA A 55 -11.56 12.64 -0.40
C ALA A 55 -12.16 13.93 0.17
N LYS A 56 -12.38 14.00 1.48
CA LYS A 56 -12.92 15.18 2.13
C LYS A 56 -11.93 16.33 2.15
N ALA A 57 -10.65 16.06 2.45
CA ALA A 57 -9.63 17.09 2.58
C ALA A 57 -9.33 17.77 1.24
N TYR A 58 -9.34 17.00 0.15
CA TYR A 58 -8.92 17.51 -1.16
C TYR A 58 -10.05 17.60 -2.20
N GLY A 59 -11.28 17.31 -1.79
CA GLY A 59 -12.44 17.42 -2.68
C GLY A 59 -12.36 16.53 -3.91
N GLY A 60 -11.74 15.38 -3.79
CA GLY A 60 -11.57 14.43 -4.89
C GLY A 60 -10.39 14.72 -5.82
N LYS A 61 -9.62 15.78 -5.56
CA LYS A 61 -8.48 16.16 -6.40
C LYS A 61 -7.25 15.30 -6.16
N LYS A 62 -7.20 14.61 -5.03
CA LYS A 62 -6.10 13.70 -4.67
C LYS A 62 -6.68 12.38 -4.21
N LYS A 63 -5.94 11.30 -4.48
CA LYS A 63 -6.38 9.95 -4.14
C LYS A 63 -5.16 9.07 -3.92
N ILE A 64 -5.22 8.20 -2.91
CA ILE A 64 -4.17 7.21 -2.68
C ILE A 64 -4.50 5.96 -3.49
N HIS A 65 -3.51 5.44 -4.21
CA HIS A 65 -3.59 4.14 -4.87
C HIS A 65 -2.82 3.13 -4.02
N TRP A 66 -3.57 2.27 -3.34
CA TRP A 66 -3.00 1.32 -2.42
C TRP A 66 -2.39 0.13 -3.15
N MET A 67 -1.22 -0.32 -2.70
CA MET A 67 -0.54 -1.48 -3.24
C MET A 67 -0.26 -2.47 -2.11
N GLU A 68 -0.96 -3.60 -2.10
CA GLU A 68 -0.75 -4.58 -1.03
C GLU A 68 0.58 -5.30 -1.22
N VAL A 69 1.38 -5.33 -0.15
CA VAL A 69 2.59 -6.14 -0.06
C VAL A 69 2.44 -7.09 1.12
N TYR A 70 3.24 -8.14 1.18
CA TYR A 70 3.00 -9.24 2.08
C TYR A 70 4.15 -9.46 3.05
N ALA A 71 3.79 -9.71 4.32
CA ALA A 71 4.72 -10.11 5.36
C ALA A 71 3.92 -10.86 6.43
N GLY A 72 4.56 -11.76 7.16
CA GLY A 72 3.93 -12.52 8.22
C GLY A 72 3.15 -13.71 7.71
N GLU A 73 2.10 -14.08 8.44
CA GLU A 73 1.32 -15.29 8.14
C GLU A 73 0.65 -15.23 6.77
N LYS A 74 0.13 -14.07 6.37
CA LYS A 74 -0.49 -13.92 5.06
C LYS A 74 0.51 -14.19 3.93
N SER A 75 1.77 -13.80 4.11
CA SER A 75 2.83 -14.12 3.16
C SER A 75 3.00 -15.62 2.99
N THR A 76 2.92 -16.39 4.06
CA THR A 76 3.04 -17.85 3.97
C THR A 76 1.90 -18.48 3.20
N GLN A 77 0.71 -17.87 3.24
CA GLN A 77 -0.45 -18.36 2.49
C GLN A 77 -0.34 -18.05 0.99
N ILE A 78 0.30 -16.94 0.64
CA ILE A 78 0.42 -16.48 -0.75
C ILE A 78 1.65 -17.11 -1.43
N TYR A 79 2.81 -17.12 -0.74
CA TYR A 79 4.10 -17.53 -1.32
C TYR A 79 4.50 -18.94 -0.98
N GLY A 80 4.09 -19.47 0.20
CA GLY A 80 4.46 -20.82 0.66
C GLY A 80 4.78 -20.84 2.15
N PRO A 81 4.79 -22.05 2.78
CA PRO A 81 4.80 -22.16 4.24
C PRO A 81 5.98 -21.50 4.95
N ASP A 82 7.12 -21.35 4.28
CA ASP A 82 8.32 -20.83 4.92
C ASP A 82 8.65 -19.39 4.50
N VAL A 83 7.76 -18.74 3.72
CA VAL A 83 8.05 -17.42 3.18
C VAL A 83 7.31 -16.36 4.01
N TRP A 84 7.94 -15.95 5.13
CA TRP A 84 7.38 -14.94 6.03
C TRP A 84 7.67 -13.51 5.58
N LEU A 85 8.75 -13.31 4.82
CA LEU A 85 9.10 -12.02 4.24
C LEU A 85 9.64 -12.24 2.83
N PRO A 86 8.79 -12.06 1.80
CA PRO A 86 9.21 -12.29 0.42
C PRO A 86 10.32 -11.35 -0.01
N THR A 87 11.13 -11.80 -0.98
CA THR A 87 12.20 -10.98 -1.53
C THR A 87 11.71 -9.94 -2.54
N GLU A 88 10.51 -10.12 -3.09
CA GLU A 88 9.98 -9.16 -4.06
C GLU A 88 9.45 -7.84 -3.47
#